data_5db4a7a9fcac4c1f6cc0103373352b38
#
_entry.id   5db4a7a9fcac4c1f6cc0103373352b38
#
_cell.length_a   1.000
_cell.length_b   1.000
_cell.length_c   1.000
_cell.angle_alpha   90.00
_cell.angle_beta   90.00
_cell.angle_gamma   90.00
#
_symmetry.space_group_name_H-M   'P 1'
#
loop_
_entity.id
_entity.type
_entity.pdbx_description
1 polymer ?
#
loop_
_entity_poly.entity_id
_entity_poly.type
_entity_poly.pdbx_seq_one_letter_code
_entity_poly.pdbx_strand_id
1 'polypeptide(L)'
;MLDIKNLRDNFKDIQISLKKRGYDLNEASFKSLDDSRKELQIEVENLQAERKKLSSEFGKLKASGEKTSDLKKVIDKKNSDLEKKDSELQEVLKNLNNLLLDMPNIPHDSVPEGSSEEDNKIVSKHGEIISTNTLDHLEITKKIDTELAAKLSGSRFAVLEGDLAKLQRSLITFMLDCAIQNGYKEYYVPFMANEESLTGTG
;
A
#
# COMPACT_ATOMS: atom_id res chain seq x y z
N MET A 1 -4.37 0.22 3.02
CA MET A 1 -4.09 -1.10 3.65
C MET A 1 -4.75 -1.16 5.02
N LEU A 2 -5.42 -2.26 5.35
CA LEU A 2 -6.06 -2.43 6.66
C LEU A 2 -5.02 -2.62 7.77
N ASP A 3 -5.31 -2.08 8.96
CA ASP A 3 -4.48 -2.33 10.14
C ASP A 3 -4.62 -3.81 10.58
N ILE A 4 -3.49 -4.50 10.66
CA ILE A 4 -3.42 -5.91 11.04
C ILE A 4 -3.95 -6.17 12.45
N LYS A 5 -3.81 -5.22 13.37
CA LYS A 5 -4.36 -5.33 14.72
C LYS A 5 -5.88 -5.30 14.69
N ASN A 6 -6.44 -4.35 13.94
CA ASN A 6 -7.89 -4.28 13.74
C ASN A 6 -8.42 -5.57 13.06
N LEU A 7 -7.68 -6.11 12.10
CA LEU A 7 -8.05 -7.37 11.44
C LEU A 7 -8.06 -8.57 12.39
N ARG A 8 -7.12 -8.64 13.35
CA ARG A 8 -7.11 -9.69 14.39
C ARG A 8 -8.27 -9.58 15.35
N ASP A 9 -8.54 -8.36 15.79
CA ASP A 9 -9.51 -8.11 16.86
C ASP A 9 -10.96 -8.18 16.33
N ASN A 10 -11.20 -7.80 15.07
CA ASN A 10 -12.54 -7.63 14.48
C ASN A 10 -12.72 -8.43 13.17
N PHE A 11 -12.09 -9.61 13.04
CA PHE A 11 -12.03 -10.36 11.77
C PHE A 11 -13.41 -10.57 11.14
N LYS A 12 -14.38 -11.05 11.92
CA LYS A 12 -15.74 -11.38 11.40
C LYS A 12 -16.48 -10.16 10.88
N ASP A 13 -16.39 -9.03 11.56
CA ASP A 13 -17.06 -7.80 11.16
C ASP A 13 -16.44 -7.24 9.88
N ILE A 14 -15.10 -7.31 9.78
CA ILE A 14 -14.37 -6.92 8.58
C ILE A 14 -14.73 -7.86 7.42
N GLN A 15 -14.78 -9.17 7.64
CA GLN A 15 -15.18 -10.15 6.62
C GLN A 15 -16.58 -9.86 6.06
N ILE A 16 -17.54 -9.58 6.93
CA ILE A 16 -18.91 -9.20 6.54
C ILE A 16 -18.91 -7.91 5.71
N SER A 17 -18.14 -6.91 6.17
CA SER A 17 -18.05 -5.62 5.49
C SER A 17 -17.39 -5.71 4.11
N LEU A 18 -16.33 -6.52 3.98
CA LEU A 18 -15.64 -6.74 2.71
C LEU A 18 -16.49 -7.57 1.72
N LYS A 19 -17.34 -8.47 2.23
CA LYS A 19 -18.27 -9.23 1.41
C LYS A 19 -19.26 -8.33 0.67
N LYS A 20 -19.65 -7.17 1.24
CA LYS A 20 -20.47 -6.15 0.56
C LYS A 20 -19.80 -5.61 -0.71
N ARG A 21 -18.47 -5.70 -0.81
CA ARG A 21 -17.67 -5.31 -1.99
C ARG A 21 -17.31 -6.49 -2.90
N GLY A 22 -17.92 -7.65 -2.68
CA GLY A 22 -17.60 -8.86 -3.42
C GLY A 22 -16.24 -9.49 -3.08
N TYR A 23 -15.58 -9.04 -1.99
CA TYR A 23 -14.29 -9.60 -1.56
C TYR A 23 -14.52 -10.68 -0.49
N ASP A 24 -14.04 -11.88 -0.78
CA ASP A 24 -14.13 -13.03 0.15
C ASP A 24 -12.82 -13.18 0.94
N LEU A 25 -12.82 -12.67 2.17
CA LEU A 25 -11.68 -12.72 3.06
C LEU A 25 -11.50 -14.13 3.64
N ASN A 26 -10.40 -14.80 3.25
CA ASN A 26 -10.09 -16.16 3.70
C ASN A 26 -9.45 -16.14 5.11
N GLU A 27 -10.24 -16.55 6.11
CA GLU A 27 -9.80 -16.63 7.50
C GLU A 27 -8.63 -17.60 7.72
N ALA A 28 -8.68 -18.76 7.07
CA ALA A 28 -7.65 -19.78 7.24
C ALA A 28 -6.29 -19.32 6.73
N SER A 29 -6.26 -18.66 5.57
CA SER A 29 -5.04 -18.12 4.97
C SER A 29 -4.43 -17.02 5.86
N PHE A 30 -5.26 -16.09 6.36
CA PHE A 30 -4.79 -15.04 7.26
C PHE A 30 -4.23 -15.61 8.56
N LYS A 31 -4.98 -16.50 9.22
CA LYS A 31 -4.55 -17.12 10.49
C LYS A 31 -3.26 -17.91 10.33
N SER A 32 -3.15 -18.71 9.28
CA SER A 32 -1.92 -19.49 9.01
C SER A 32 -0.69 -18.60 8.90
N LEU A 33 -0.79 -17.48 8.15
CA LEU A 33 0.32 -16.53 8.01
C LEU A 33 0.62 -15.80 9.33
N ASP A 34 -0.41 -15.36 10.06
CA ASP A 34 -0.20 -14.61 11.30
C ASP A 34 0.36 -15.50 12.42
N ASP A 35 -0.06 -16.74 12.51
CA ASP A 35 0.45 -17.70 13.49
C ASP A 35 1.89 -18.10 13.15
N SER A 36 2.20 -18.43 11.89
CA SER A 36 3.58 -18.67 11.45
C SER A 36 4.51 -17.47 11.73
N ARG A 37 4.02 -16.25 11.49
CA ARG A 37 4.76 -15.03 11.83
C ARG A 37 5.06 -14.94 13.32
N LYS A 38 4.07 -15.23 14.21
CA LYS A 38 4.25 -15.18 15.66
C LYS A 38 5.27 -16.22 16.13
N GLU A 39 5.18 -17.45 15.65
CA GLU A 39 6.09 -18.52 15.98
C GLU A 39 7.52 -18.20 15.56
N LEU A 40 7.74 -17.82 14.31
CA LEU A 40 9.05 -17.46 13.79
C LEU A 40 9.64 -16.24 14.49
N GLN A 41 8.83 -15.25 14.83
CA GLN A 41 9.28 -14.07 15.56
C GLN A 41 9.83 -14.45 16.94
N ILE A 42 9.12 -15.32 17.69
CA ILE A 42 9.57 -15.82 18.99
C ILE A 42 10.87 -16.62 18.84
N GLU A 43 10.99 -17.47 17.81
CA GLU A 43 12.21 -18.23 17.56
C GLU A 43 13.39 -17.30 17.25
N VAL A 44 13.22 -16.31 16.38
CA VAL A 44 14.25 -15.33 16.04
C VAL A 44 14.69 -14.53 17.27
N GLU A 45 13.74 -14.03 18.08
CA GLU A 45 14.02 -13.30 19.32
C GLU A 45 14.80 -14.15 20.33
N ASN A 46 14.43 -15.43 20.48
CA ASN A 46 15.15 -16.37 21.36
C ASN A 46 16.58 -16.62 20.87
N LEU A 47 16.78 -16.88 19.57
CA LEU A 47 18.09 -17.08 18.98
C LEU A 47 18.96 -15.83 19.11
N GLN A 48 18.40 -14.63 18.92
CA GLN A 48 19.11 -13.38 19.14
C GLN A 48 19.55 -13.20 20.59
N ALA A 49 18.66 -13.51 21.56
CA ALA A 49 18.98 -13.45 22.99
C ALA A 49 20.09 -14.44 23.37
N GLU A 50 20.01 -15.69 22.89
CA GLU A 50 21.05 -16.71 23.11
C GLU A 50 22.39 -16.29 22.50
N ARG A 51 22.39 -15.81 21.25
CA ARG A 51 23.58 -15.30 20.58
C ARG A 51 24.23 -14.17 21.37
N LYS A 52 23.43 -13.24 21.89
CA LYS A 52 23.92 -12.12 22.72
C LYS A 52 24.60 -12.61 23.99
N LYS A 53 24.03 -13.60 24.66
CA LYS A 53 24.62 -14.23 25.86
C LYS A 53 25.95 -14.92 25.54
N LEU A 54 25.97 -15.77 24.51
CA LEU A 54 27.18 -16.49 24.09
C LEU A 54 28.29 -15.54 23.60
N SER A 55 27.94 -14.46 22.92
CA SER A 55 28.91 -13.44 22.47
C SER A 55 29.52 -12.69 23.67
N SER A 56 28.73 -12.40 24.70
CA SER A 56 29.23 -11.79 25.95
C SER A 56 30.17 -12.73 26.70
N GLU A 57 29.83 -14.01 26.79
CA GLU A 57 30.66 -15.04 27.39
C GLU A 57 31.97 -15.25 26.62
N PHE A 58 31.91 -15.31 25.32
CA PHE A 58 33.07 -15.36 24.45
C PHE A 58 34.01 -14.19 24.68
N GLY A 59 33.47 -12.98 24.82
CA GLY A 59 34.27 -11.78 25.12
C GLY A 59 35.01 -11.89 26.46
N LYS A 60 34.35 -12.41 27.50
CA LYS A 60 34.94 -12.60 28.82
C LYS A 60 36.04 -13.65 28.82
N LEU A 61 35.81 -14.82 28.21
CA LEU A 61 36.79 -15.91 28.10
C LEU A 61 38.02 -15.51 27.26
N LYS A 62 37.79 -14.73 26.19
CA LYS A 62 38.86 -14.20 25.39
C LYS A 62 39.74 -13.21 26.17
N ALA A 63 39.12 -12.38 27.04
CA ALA A 63 39.85 -11.43 27.87
C ALA A 63 40.65 -12.12 28.99
N SER A 64 40.18 -13.30 29.49
CA SER A 64 40.91 -14.12 30.47
C SER A 64 41.98 -15.04 29.86
N GLY A 65 42.12 -15.05 28.51
CA GLY A 65 43.14 -15.90 27.85
C GLY A 65 42.77 -17.37 27.70
N GLU A 66 41.51 -17.72 27.92
CA GLU A 66 41.02 -19.10 27.86
C GLU A 66 40.75 -19.53 26.37
N LYS A 67 40.74 -20.86 26.15
CA LYS A 67 40.44 -21.41 24.83
C LYS A 67 38.95 -21.17 24.46
N THR A 68 38.70 -20.45 23.38
CA THR A 68 37.37 -20.06 22.91
C THR A 68 36.92 -20.78 21.63
N SER A 69 37.70 -21.75 21.15
CA SER A 69 37.46 -22.42 19.85
C SER A 69 36.11 -23.13 19.77
N ASP A 70 35.67 -23.78 20.84
CA ASP A 70 34.41 -24.56 20.85
C ASP A 70 33.23 -23.64 21.00
N LEU A 71 33.36 -22.60 21.83
CA LEU A 71 32.30 -21.57 21.97
C LEU A 71 32.11 -20.81 20.64
N LYS A 72 33.19 -20.56 19.89
CA LYS A 72 33.12 -19.97 18.56
C LYS A 72 32.26 -20.81 17.61
N LYS A 73 32.48 -22.13 17.56
CA LYS A 73 31.69 -23.04 16.71
C LYS A 73 30.20 -23.00 17.08
N VAL A 74 29.88 -22.92 18.37
CA VAL A 74 28.50 -22.80 18.84
C VAL A 74 27.88 -21.47 18.38
N ILE A 75 28.61 -20.37 18.49
CA ILE A 75 28.16 -19.05 18.00
C ILE A 75 27.95 -19.07 16.49
N ASP A 76 28.88 -19.63 15.72
CA ASP A 76 28.77 -19.73 14.27
C ASP A 76 27.55 -20.55 13.84
N LYS A 77 27.26 -21.66 14.55
CA LYS A 77 26.04 -22.44 14.33
C LYS A 77 24.78 -21.63 14.62
N LYS A 78 24.76 -20.92 15.77
CA LYS A 78 23.60 -20.07 16.15
C LYS A 78 23.39 -18.92 15.18
N ASN A 79 24.45 -18.35 14.61
CA ASN A 79 24.35 -17.34 13.56
C ASN A 79 23.69 -17.93 12.29
N SER A 80 24.11 -19.13 11.85
CA SER A 80 23.50 -19.80 10.72
C SER A 80 22.03 -20.13 10.93
N ASP A 81 21.68 -20.62 12.15
CA ASP A 81 20.28 -20.91 12.49
C ASP A 81 19.43 -19.62 12.53
N LEU A 82 19.99 -18.53 13.06
CA LEU A 82 19.36 -17.21 13.09
C LEU A 82 19.10 -16.66 11.67
N GLU A 83 20.11 -16.73 10.80
CA GLU A 83 19.96 -16.27 9.40
C GLU A 83 18.85 -17.03 8.66
N LYS A 84 18.76 -18.35 8.88
CA LYS A 84 17.68 -19.16 8.28
C LYS A 84 16.30 -18.75 8.79
N LYS A 85 16.17 -18.65 10.13
CA LYS A 85 14.89 -18.28 10.75
C LYS A 85 14.47 -16.84 10.42
N ASP A 86 15.40 -15.92 10.33
CA ASP A 86 15.14 -14.56 9.91
C ASP A 86 14.68 -14.52 8.44
N SER A 87 15.30 -15.28 7.56
CA SER A 87 14.88 -15.41 6.16
C SER A 87 13.46 -15.99 6.03
N GLU A 88 13.13 -17.04 6.80
CA GLU A 88 11.78 -17.61 6.86
C GLU A 88 10.76 -16.56 7.36
N LEU A 89 11.11 -15.80 8.40
CA LEU A 89 10.27 -14.73 8.92
C LEU A 89 10.03 -13.62 7.90
N GLN A 90 11.07 -13.19 7.17
CA GLN A 90 10.95 -12.16 6.13
C GLN A 90 10.01 -12.63 4.99
N GLU A 91 10.08 -13.90 4.59
CA GLU A 91 9.19 -14.46 3.60
C GLU A 91 7.72 -14.45 4.07
N VAL A 92 7.46 -14.87 5.31
CA VAL A 92 6.11 -14.85 5.88
C VAL A 92 5.59 -13.42 6.01
N LEU A 93 6.43 -12.47 6.46
CA LEU A 93 6.08 -11.04 6.52
C LEU A 93 5.73 -10.48 5.14
N LYS A 94 6.48 -10.84 4.12
CA LYS A 94 6.20 -10.44 2.72
C LYS A 94 4.85 -10.99 2.26
N ASN A 95 4.58 -12.27 2.50
CA ASN A 95 3.31 -12.89 2.12
C ASN A 95 2.12 -12.29 2.86
N LEU A 96 2.28 -12.00 4.15
CA LEU A 96 1.26 -11.31 4.95
C LEU A 96 1.02 -9.89 4.46
N ASN A 97 2.07 -9.15 4.13
CA ASN A 97 1.96 -7.81 3.56
C ASN A 97 1.25 -7.82 2.20
N ASN A 98 1.58 -8.77 1.33
CA ASN A 98 0.90 -8.93 0.03
C ASN A 98 -0.59 -9.21 0.22
N LEU A 99 -0.95 -10.09 1.16
CA LEU A 99 -2.35 -10.36 1.49
C LEU A 99 -3.08 -9.09 1.96
N LEU A 100 -2.44 -8.27 2.80
CA LEU A 100 -3.02 -7.02 3.30
C LEU A 100 -3.15 -5.95 2.20
N LEU A 101 -2.22 -5.90 1.25
CA LEU A 101 -2.26 -4.97 0.11
C LEU A 101 -3.36 -5.33 -0.89
N ASP A 102 -3.67 -6.62 -1.05
CA ASP A 102 -4.76 -7.11 -1.93
C ASP A 102 -6.15 -6.85 -1.35
N MET A 103 -6.26 -6.61 -0.04
CA MET A 103 -7.54 -6.33 0.61
C MET A 103 -8.05 -4.93 0.29
N PRO A 104 -9.29 -4.79 -0.21
CA PRO A 104 -9.90 -3.48 -0.34
C PRO A 104 -10.19 -2.85 1.03
N ASN A 105 -10.32 -1.53 1.07
CA ASN A 105 -10.71 -0.83 2.30
C ASN A 105 -12.15 -1.17 2.69
N ILE A 106 -12.42 -1.13 4.02
CA ILE A 106 -13.75 -1.32 4.58
C ILE A 106 -14.66 -0.18 4.08
N PRO A 107 -15.81 -0.49 3.46
CA PRO A 107 -16.76 0.53 3.06
C PRO A 107 -17.41 1.18 4.29
N HIS A 108 -17.79 2.44 4.16
CA HIS A 108 -18.58 3.11 5.19
C HIS A 108 -19.97 2.46 5.29
N ASP A 109 -20.59 2.48 6.47
CA ASP A 109 -21.89 1.82 6.72
C ASP A 109 -23.02 2.33 5.83
N SER A 110 -22.94 3.58 5.36
CA SER A 110 -23.92 4.16 4.44
C SER A 110 -23.83 3.64 3.00
N VAL A 111 -22.78 2.89 2.65
CA VAL A 111 -22.62 2.32 1.31
C VAL A 111 -23.56 1.12 1.16
N PRO A 112 -24.46 1.13 0.15
CA PRO A 112 -25.36 0.00 -0.10
C PRO A 112 -24.61 -1.24 -0.55
N GLU A 113 -25.22 -2.40 -0.36
CA GLU A 113 -24.77 -3.63 -1.01
C GLU A 113 -25.12 -3.57 -2.49
N GLY A 114 -24.18 -3.95 -3.36
CA GLY A 114 -24.41 -3.94 -4.80
C GLY A 114 -23.26 -4.54 -5.57
N SER A 115 -23.53 -4.90 -6.82
CA SER A 115 -22.56 -5.47 -7.76
C SER A 115 -22.27 -4.57 -8.97
N SER A 116 -23.07 -3.54 -9.17
CA SER A 116 -22.96 -2.60 -10.28
C SER A 116 -23.24 -1.16 -9.86
N GLU A 117 -23.01 -0.23 -10.77
CA GLU A 117 -23.33 1.20 -10.55
C GLU A 117 -24.82 1.47 -10.39
N GLU A 118 -25.69 0.59 -10.86
CA GLU A 118 -27.14 0.69 -10.74
C GLU A 118 -27.60 0.54 -9.29
N ASP A 119 -26.81 -0.16 -8.46
CA ASP A 119 -27.10 -0.37 -7.04
C ASP A 119 -26.71 0.84 -6.19
N ASN A 120 -26.07 1.85 -6.78
CA ASN A 120 -25.61 3.03 -6.08
C ASN A 120 -26.79 3.90 -5.61
N LYS A 121 -26.74 4.32 -4.33
CA LYS A 121 -27.72 5.25 -3.77
C LYS A 121 -27.36 6.69 -4.16
N ILE A 122 -28.27 7.35 -4.87
CA ILE A 122 -28.13 8.79 -5.16
C ILE A 122 -28.31 9.57 -3.86
N VAL A 123 -27.26 10.22 -3.37
CA VAL A 123 -27.24 10.99 -2.13
C VAL A 123 -27.87 12.37 -2.35
N SER A 124 -27.55 13.03 -3.46
CA SER A 124 -28.13 14.33 -3.82
C SER A 124 -28.14 14.52 -5.33
N LYS A 125 -29.10 15.28 -5.81
CA LYS A 125 -29.13 15.79 -7.19
C LYS A 125 -29.10 17.31 -7.13
N HIS A 126 -28.31 17.92 -8.00
CA HIS A 126 -28.20 19.37 -8.11
C HIS A 126 -28.20 19.78 -9.57
N GLY A 127 -29.01 20.80 -9.88
CA GLY A 127 -29.22 21.29 -11.25
C GLY A 127 -30.14 20.41 -12.09
N GLU A 128 -30.37 20.83 -13.33
CA GLU A 128 -31.19 20.12 -14.31
C GLU A 128 -30.29 19.45 -15.34
N ILE A 129 -30.67 18.26 -15.81
CA ILE A 129 -29.99 17.57 -16.88
C ILE A 129 -30.38 18.26 -18.20
N ILE A 130 -29.40 18.81 -18.88
CA ILE A 130 -29.59 19.37 -20.23
C ILE A 130 -29.76 18.18 -21.19
N SER A 131 -30.99 17.96 -21.66
CA SER A 131 -31.39 16.77 -22.43
C SER A 131 -31.17 16.92 -23.95
N THR A 132 -30.46 17.93 -24.43
CA THR A 132 -30.31 18.21 -25.87
C THR A 132 -28.94 17.77 -26.36
N ASN A 133 -28.88 17.47 -27.69
CA ASN A 133 -27.69 17.10 -28.44
C ASN A 133 -26.46 17.96 -28.12
N THR A 134 -25.83 17.64 -27.01
CA THR A 134 -24.58 18.27 -26.60
C THR A 134 -23.43 17.53 -27.25
N LEU A 135 -22.52 18.27 -27.85
CA LEU A 135 -21.27 17.74 -28.37
C LEU A 135 -20.39 17.30 -27.20
N ASP A 136 -19.65 16.22 -27.34
CA ASP A 136 -18.64 15.83 -26.36
C ASP A 136 -17.43 16.78 -26.42
N HIS A 137 -16.51 16.62 -25.47
CA HIS A 137 -15.34 17.49 -25.33
C HIS A 137 -14.35 17.38 -26.51
N LEU A 138 -14.35 16.30 -27.29
CA LEU A 138 -13.53 16.15 -28.48
C LEU A 138 -14.20 16.78 -29.69
N GLU A 139 -15.53 16.79 -29.73
CA GLU A 139 -16.32 17.39 -30.82
C GLU A 139 -16.39 18.92 -30.72
N ILE A 140 -16.39 19.47 -29.48
CA ILE A 140 -16.44 20.92 -29.24
C ILE A 140 -15.24 21.63 -29.83
N THR A 141 -14.07 20.96 -29.86
CA THR A 141 -12.82 21.57 -30.33
C THR A 141 -11.88 20.55 -30.97
N LYS A 142 -11.22 20.99 -32.06
CA LYS A 142 -10.15 20.19 -32.66
C LYS A 142 -8.76 20.43 -32.05
N LYS A 143 -8.69 21.17 -30.94
CA LYS A 143 -7.43 21.49 -30.24
C LYS A 143 -7.03 20.44 -29.23
N ILE A 144 -7.75 19.31 -29.19
CA ILE A 144 -7.39 18.10 -28.40
C ILE A 144 -7.00 17.03 -29.39
N ASP A 145 -5.72 16.67 -29.42
CA ASP A 145 -5.19 15.66 -30.33
C ASP A 145 -4.87 14.36 -29.56
N THR A 146 -5.77 13.40 -29.69
CA THR A 146 -5.62 12.08 -29.08
C THR A 146 -4.79 11.14 -29.96
N GLU A 147 -4.74 11.36 -31.28
CA GLU A 147 -3.94 10.52 -32.18
C GLU A 147 -2.44 10.79 -32.03
N LEU A 148 -2.07 12.07 -31.95
CA LEU A 148 -0.69 12.47 -31.67
C LEU A 148 -0.27 11.99 -30.27
N ALA A 149 -1.15 12.12 -29.27
CA ALA A 149 -0.88 11.65 -27.92
C ALA A 149 -0.68 10.13 -27.87
N ALA A 150 -1.47 9.37 -28.62
CA ALA A 150 -1.32 7.91 -28.72
C ALA A 150 0.03 7.50 -29.30
N LYS A 151 0.54 8.24 -30.28
CA LYS A 151 1.89 8.02 -30.86
C LYS A 151 3.02 8.36 -29.89
N LEU A 152 2.82 9.37 -29.03
CA LEU A 152 3.83 9.82 -28.07
C LEU A 152 3.87 8.97 -26.79
N SER A 153 2.71 8.59 -26.27
CA SER A 153 2.61 8.03 -24.90
C SER A 153 1.65 6.84 -24.77
N GLY A 154 0.93 6.48 -25.83
CA GLY A 154 -0.07 5.41 -25.81
C GLY A 154 -1.52 5.92 -25.72
N SER A 155 -2.48 4.99 -25.57
CA SER A 155 -3.91 5.32 -25.47
C SER A 155 -4.24 6.07 -24.18
N ARG A 156 -5.35 6.84 -24.20
CA ARG A 156 -5.88 7.63 -23.07
C ARG A 156 -5.04 8.83 -22.65
N PHE A 157 -4.14 9.29 -23.51
CA PHE A 157 -3.46 10.58 -23.38
C PHE A 157 -4.06 11.60 -24.35
N ALA A 158 -3.84 12.88 -24.07
CA ALA A 158 -4.26 13.99 -24.92
C ALA A 158 -3.14 15.02 -25.07
N VAL A 159 -2.97 15.52 -26.28
CA VAL A 159 -2.16 16.72 -26.54
C VAL A 159 -3.10 17.90 -26.69
N LEU A 160 -2.85 18.97 -25.96
CA LEU A 160 -3.63 20.20 -26.00
C LEU A 160 -2.89 21.28 -26.81
N GLU A 161 -3.61 21.98 -27.66
CA GLU A 161 -3.03 23.03 -28.52
C GLU A 161 -3.54 24.42 -28.16
N GLY A 162 -2.67 25.42 -28.26
CA GLY A 162 -2.99 26.84 -28.22
C GLY A 162 -3.71 27.27 -26.93
N ASP A 163 -4.93 27.79 -27.09
CA ASP A 163 -5.71 28.33 -25.96
C ASP A 163 -6.12 27.27 -24.95
N LEU A 164 -6.32 26.01 -25.38
CA LEU A 164 -6.60 24.91 -24.46
C LEU A 164 -5.39 24.58 -23.59
N ALA A 165 -4.19 24.57 -24.16
CA ALA A 165 -2.97 24.39 -23.37
C ALA A 165 -2.78 25.53 -22.37
N LYS A 166 -3.11 26.79 -22.78
CA LYS A 166 -3.10 27.94 -21.90
C LYS A 166 -4.16 27.82 -20.80
N LEU A 167 -5.37 27.38 -21.14
CA LEU A 167 -6.46 27.16 -20.18
C LEU A 167 -6.08 26.10 -19.15
N GLN A 168 -5.53 24.97 -19.58
CA GLN A 168 -5.05 23.91 -18.68
C GLN A 168 -4.06 24.45 -17.63
N ARG A 169 -3.07 25.23 -18.08
CA ARG A 169 -2.08 25.84 -17.17
C ARG A 169 -2.72 26.86 -16.23
N SER A 170 -3.68 27.66 -16.73
CA SER A 170 -4.39 28.65 -15.90
C SER A 170 -5.27 27.97 -14.84
N LEU A 171 -5.92 26.84 -15.18
CA LEU A 171 -6.71 26.07 -14.22
C LEU A 171 -5.83 25.44 -13.13
N ILE A 172 -4.64 24.95 -13.46
CA ILE A 172 -3.70 24.43 -12.46
C ILE A 172 -3.36 25.53 -11.43
N THR A 173 -3.00 26.72 -11.91
CA THR A 173 -2.68 27.87 -11.03
C THR A 173 -3.89 28.25 -10.17
N PHE A 174 -5.06 28.36 -10.79
CA PHE A 174 -6.30 28.70 -10.09
C PHE A 174 -6.64 27.72 -8.98
N MET A 175 -6.53 26.40 -9.24
CA MET A 175 -6.81 25.37 -8.24
C MET A 175 -5.81 25.40 -7.08
N LEU A 176 -4.52 25.64 -7.36
CA LEU A 176 -3.50 25.78 -6.33
C LEU A 176 -3.77 27.01 -5.45
N ASP A 177 -4.09 28.15 -6.06
CA ASP A 177 -4.42 29.38 -5.32
C ASP A 177 -5.65 29.19 -4.43
N CYS A 178 -6.69 28.54 -4.93
CA CYS A 178 -7.87 28.18 -4.13
C CYS A 178 -7.53 27.26 -2.97
N ALA A 179 -6.67 26.26 -3.19
CA ALA A 179 -6.26 25.35 -2.12
C ALA A 179 -5.47 26.12 -1.03
N ILE A 180 -4.56 27.00 -1.41
CA ILE A 180 -3.80 27.85 -0.45
C ILE A 180 -4.74 28.73 0.35
N GLN A 181 -5.74 29.37 -0.29
CA GLN A 181 -6.74 30.20 0.41
C GLN A 181 -7.56 29.38 1.41
N ASN A 182 -7.75 28.08 1.17
CA ASN A 182 -8.43 27.16 2.09
C ASN A 182 -7.49 26.53 3.14
N GLY A 183 -6.27 27.07 3.32
CA GLY A 183 -5.35 26.66 4.37
C GLY A 183 -4.44 25.48 4.03
N TYR A 184 -4.44 25.01 2.79
CA TYR A 184 -3.47 24.01 2.33
C TYR A 184 -2.10 24.65 2.09
N LYS A 185 -1.04 23.85 2.26
CA LYS A 185 0.33 24.27 1.98
C LYS A 185 0.81 23.63 0.69
N GLU A 186 1.22 24.44 -0.27
CA GLU A 186 1.79 23.95 -1.52
C GLU A 186 3.18 23.35 -1.33
N TYR A 187 3.46 22.22 -1.97
CA TYR A 187 4.77 21.59 -2.06
C TYR A 187 5.10 21.28 -3.51
N TYR A 188 6.26 21.71 -3.95
CA TYR A 188 6.82 21.26 -5.23
C TYR A 188 7.70 20.03 -4.98
N VAL A 189 7.27 18.90 -5.49
CA VAL A 189 7.91 17.60 -5.28
C VAL A 189 8.57 17.08 -6.56
N PRO A 190 9.56 16.17 -6.48
CA PRO A 190 10.10 15.51 -7.66
C PRO A 190 9.01 14.77 -8.45
N PHE A 191 9.12 14.76 -9.79
CA PHE A 191 8.18 14.05 -10.67
C PHE A 191 8.34 12.52 -10.61
N MET A 192 9.49 12.03 -10.15
CA MET A 192 9.76 10.61 -9.94
C MET A 192 9.68 10.28 -8.47
N ALA A 193 8.88 9.29 -8.12
CA ALA A 193 8.79 8.72 -6.78
C ALA A 193 9.30 7.27 -6.77
N ASN A 194 9.76 6.81 -5.62
CA ASN A 194 10.11 5.41 -5.43
C ASN A 194 8.85 4.56 -5.21
N GLU A 195 9.00 3.25 -5.38
CA GLU A 195 7.90 2.27 -5.24
C GLU A 195 7.27 2.32 -3.84
N GLU A 196 8.09 2.47 -2.79
CA GLU A 196 7.63 2.53 -1.40
C GLU A 196 6.69 3.71 -1.15
N SER A 197 7.02 4.90 -1.70
CA SER A 197 6.17 6.09 -1.59
C SER A 197 4.84 5.91 -2.31
N LEU A 198 4.84 5.27 -3.48
CA LEU A 198 3.62 4.98 -4.25
C LEU A 198 2.75 3.93 -3.53
N THR A 199 3.34 2.88 -2.99
CA THR A 199 2.63 1.88 -2.20
C THR A 199 2.00 2.48 -0.95
N GLY A 200 2.66 3.44 -0.30
CA GLY A 200 2.15 4.11 0.89
C GLY A 200 0.94 5.02 0.64
N THR A 201 0.75 5.48 -0.58
CA THR A 201 -0.39 6.34 -0.97
C THR A 201 -1.56 5.58 -1.61
N GLY A 202 -1.44 4.31 -1.92
CA GLY A 202 -2.47 3.41 -2.44
C GLY A 202 -2.23 3.09 -3.90
#